data_06e831e47a386afafb30e090dab0f668
#
_entry.id   06e831e47a386afafb30e090dab0f668
#
_cell.length_a   1.000
_cell.length_b   1.000
_cell.length_c   1.000
_cell.angle_alpha   90.00
_cell.angle_beta   90.00
_cell.angle_gamma   90.00
#
_symmetry.space_group_name_H-M   'P 1'
#
loop_
_entity.id
_entity.type
_entity.pdbx_description
1 polymer ?
#
loop_
_entity_poly.entity_id
_entity_poly.type
_entity_poly.pdbx_seq_one_letter_code
_entity_poly.pdbx_strand_id
1 'polypeptide(L)'
;GRYASQIDEKISDINSEYGLIKKRLYIEIKWFIFLSSLAPIKKKFSLNKSEKDYLLKIDKEFSIKDAIKIKDIEKKTNHDVKSVEYFIKSKFDSHKTLKNKKELIHFCATSEDINNISYALMYKDTREILLKKISALCKIIKTYEIKYANIPMLSRTHGQKASPTSFGKELKVFTSRI
;
A
#
# COMPACT_ATOMS: atom_id res chain seq x y z
N GLY A 1 -6.22 -16.87 5.81
CA GLY A 1 -5.54 -17.57 6.90
C GLY A 1 -6.38 -17.61 8.17
N ARG A 2 -5.94 -18.33 9.22
CA ARG A 2 -6.69 -18.55 10.49
C ARG A 2 -7.22 -17.28 11.15
N TYR A 3 -6.48 -16.19 11.04
CA TYR A 3 -6.81 -14.91 11.67
C TYR A 3 -7.33 -13.87 10.69
N ALA A 4 -7.70 -14.26 9.48
CA ALA A 4 -8.15 -13.33 8.43
C ALA A 4 -9.32 -12.45 8.89
N SER A 5 -10.28 -13.02 9.63
CA SER A 5 -11.44 -12.31 10.17
C SER A 5 -11.10 -11.31 11.30
N GLN A 6 -9.89 -11.37 11.85
CA GLN A 6 -9.43 -10.49 12.94
C GLN A 6 -8.54 -9.35 12.41
N ILE A 7 -8.11 -9.42 11.17
CA ILE A 7 -7.27 -8.39 10.55
C ILE A 7 -8.19 -7.25 10.08
N ASP A 8 -7.75 -6.03 10.30
CA ASP A 8 -8.42 -4.85 9.76
C ASP A 8 -8.58 -4.98 8.23
N GLU A 9 -9.80 -4.78 7.75
CA GLU A 9 -10.14 -4.94 6.33
C GLU A 9 -9.24 -4.10 5.43
N LYS A 10 -8.94 -2.85 5.83
CA LYS A 10 -8.05 -1.97 5.07
C LYS A 10 -6.62 -2.52 4.98
N ILE A 11 -6.11 -3.12 6.04
CA ILE A 11 -4.78 -3.76 6.04
C ILE A 11 -4.80 -4.97 5.11
N SER A 12 -5.86 -5.76 5.16
CA SER A 12 -6.05 -6.93 4.29
C SER A 12 -6.11 -6.51 2.83
N ASP A 13 -6.87 -5.47 2.49
CA ASP A 13 -6.99 -4.96 1.12
C ASP A 13 -5.66 -4.47 0.57
N ILE A 14 -4.93 -3.65 1.36
CA ILE A 14 -3.63 -3.11 0.96
C ILE A 14 -2.63 -4.23 0.70
N ASN A 15 -2.59 -5.26 1.56
CA ASN A 15 -1.58 -6.32 1.52
C ASN A 15 -2.04 -7.58 0.79
N SER A 16 -3.14 -7.50 0.06
CA SER A 16 -3.62 -8.56 -0.82
C SER A 16 -2.94 -8.51 -2.19
N GLU A 17 -3.10 -9.56 -2.97
CA GLU A 17 -2.71 -9.57 -4.38
C GLU A 17 -3.43 -8.49 -5.18
N TYR A 18 -4.71 -8.24 -4.87
CA TYR A 18 -5.46 -7.11 -5.43
C TYR A 18 -4.78 -5.77 -5.12
N GLY A 19 -4.35 -5.56 -3.87
CA GLY A 19 -3.63 -4.36 -3.47
C GLY A 19 -2.33 -4.18 -4.24
N LEU A 20 -1.56 -5.24 -4.42
CA LEU A 20 -0.31 -5.22 -5.20
C LEU A 20 -0.58 -4.88 -6.68
N ILE A 21 -1.53 -5.55 -7.33
CA ILE A 21 -1.90 -5.29 -8.72
C ILE A 21 -2.36 -3.83 -8.89
N LYS A 22 -3.16 -3.33 -7.96
CA LYS A 22 -3.63 -1.93 -7.96
C LYS A 22 -2.46 -0.95 -7.86
N LYS A 23 -1.46 -1.21 -7.00
CA LYS A 23 -0.27 -0.36 -6.90
C LYS A 23 0.58 -0.41 -8.17
N ARG A 24 0.78 -1.59 -8.75
CA ARG A 24 1.50 -1.73 -10.03
C ARG A 24 0.82 -0.91 -11.13
N LEU A 25 -0.50 -1.01 -11.27
CA LEU A 25 -1.27 -0.22 -12.23
C LEU A 25 -1.11 1.28 -11.98
N TYR A 26 -1.22 1.71 -10.72
CA TYR A 26 -0.99 3.11 -10.33
C TYR A 26 0.39 3.60 -10.76
N ILE A 27 1.45 2.83 -10.49
CA ILE A 27 2.83 3.18 -10.83
C ILE A 27 3.01 3.29 -12.35
N GLU A 28 2.53 2.31 -13.12
CA GLU A 28 2.60 2.33 -14.59
C GLU A 28 1.93 3.58 -15.17
N ILE A 29 0.74 3.93 -14.68
CA ILE A 29 0.02 5.12 -15.11
C ILE A 29 0.80 6.39 -14.74
N LYS A 30 1.32 6.48 -13.51
CA LYS A 30 2.10 7.65 -13.06
C LYS A 30 3.40 7.79 -13.83
N TRP A 31 4.09 6.69 -14.08
CA TRP A 31 5.29 6.66 -14.90
C TRP A 31 5.02 7.14 -16.31
N PHE A 32 3.99 6.62 -16.96
CA PHE A 32 3.58 7.04 -18.29
C PHE A 32 3.26 8.54 -18.38
N ILE A 33 2.52 9.08 -17.41
CA ILE A 33 2.23 10.51 -17.30
C ILE A 33 3.53 11.31 -17.12
N PHE A 34 4.42 10.86 -16.23
CA PHE A 34 5.70 11.51 -15.97
C PHE A 34 6.59 11.55 -17.22
N LEU A 35 6.73 10.43 -17.92
CA LEU A 35 7.49 10.34 -19.17
C LEU A 35 7.02 11.38 -20.20
N SER A 36 5.72 11.60 -20.31
CA SER A 36 5.15 12.58 -21.23
C SER A 36 5.54 14.03 -20.93
N SER A 37 6.09 14.31 -19.76
CA SER A 37 6.54 15.62 -19.31
C SER A 37 8.04 15.86 -19.49
N LEU A 38 8.83 14.79 -19.66
CA LEU A 38 10.28 14.87 -19.82
C LEU A 38 10.68 15.54 -21.15
N ALA A 39 11.56 16.51 -21.09
CA ALA A 39 11.94 17.34 -22.24
C ALA A 39 12.36 16.56 -23.51
N PRO A 40 13.18 15.50 -23.45
CA PRO A 40 13.54 14.72 -24.64
C PRO A 40 12.35 13.97 -25.25
N ILE A 41 11.45 13.48 -24.40
CA ILE A 41 10.30 12.65 -24.80
C ILE A 41 9.12 13.51 -25.21
N LYS A 42 8.90 14.64 -24.54
CA LYS A 42 7.78 15.55 -24.76
C LYS A 42 7.66 16.02 -26.23
N LYS A 43 8.78 16.13 -26.94
CA LYS A 43 8.79 16.48 -28.36
C LYS A 43 8.17 15.39 -29.27
N LYS A 44 8.28 14.12 -28.86
CA LYS A 44 7.76 12.96 -29.58
C LYS A 44 6.42 12.47 -29.04
N PHE A 45 6.20 12.67 -27.73
CA PHE A 45 5.07 12.16 -27.01
C PHE A 45 4.68 13.13 -25.88
N SER A 46 3.47 13.67 -25.95
CA SER A 46 2.88 14.50 -24.90
C SER A 46 1.44 14.05 -24.62
N LEU A 47 0.98 14.30 -23.41
CA LEU A 47 -0.40 14.04 -22.99
C LEU A 47 -1.11 15.37 -22.75
N ASN A 48 -2.28 15.53 -23.35
CA ASN A 48 -3.19 16.62 -23.04
C ASN A 48 -3.94 16.36 -21.72
N LYS A 49 -4.71 17.33 -21.26
CA LYS A 49 -5.46 17.23 -19.99
C LYS A 49 -6.46 16.08 -19.99
N SER A 50 -7.24 15.94 -21.06
CA SER A 50 -8.25 14.89 -21.19
C SER A 50 -7.64 13.49 -21.15
N GLU A 51 -6.48 13.28 -21.78
CA GLU A 51 -5.75 12.01 -21.74
C GLU A 51 -5.25 11.69 -20.33
N LYS A 52 -4.70 12.69 -19.63
CA LYS A 52 -4.27 12.52 -18.21
C LYS A 52 -5.45 12.20 -17.31
N ASP A 53 -6.57 12.90 -17.46
CA ASP A 53 -7.78 12.65 -16.68
C ASP A 53 -8.33 11.24 -16.94
N TYR A 54 -8.30 10.76 -18.18
CA TYR A 54 -8.67 9.39 -18.52
C TYR A 54 -7.76 8.35 -17.86
N LEU A 55 -6.46 8.56 -17.85
CA LEU A 55 -5.49 7.69 -17.19
C LEU A 55 -5.74 7.61 -15.67
N LEU A 56 -5.94 8.77 -15.04
CA LEU A 56 -6.25 8.83 -13.61
C LEU A 56 -7.60 8.20 -13.29
N LYS A 57 -8.55 8.23 -14.23
CA LYS A 57 -9.83 7.56 -14.09
C LYS A 57 -9.67 6.03 -14.10
N ILE A 58 -8.81 5.46 -14.97
CA ILE A 58 -8.52 4.02 -14.97
C ILE A 58 -8.03 3.57 -13.59
N ASP A 59 -7.11 4.32 -12.97
CA ASP A 59 -6.62 4.02 -11.62
C ASP A 59 -7.72 4.14 -10.55
N LYS A 60 -8.47 5.24 -10.57
CA LYS A 60 -9.53 5.51 -9.59
C LYS A 60 -10.66 4.48 -9.62
N GLU A 61 -11.04 4.04 -10.83
CA GLU A 61 -12.16 3.10 -11.05
C GLU A 61 -11.70 1.63 -11.06
N PHE A 62 -10.41 1.37 -10.77
CA PHE A 62 -9.87 0.02 -10.77
C PHE A 62 -10.59 -0.87 -9.75
N SER A 63 -11.09 -2.00 -10.21
CA SER A 63 -11.94 -2.90 -9.45
C SER A 63 -11.37 -4.33 -9.35
N ILE A 64 -11.94 -5.14 -8.47
CA ILE A 64 -11.61 -6.57 -8.38
C ILE A 64 -11.84 -7.28 -9.73
N LYS A 65 -12.87 -6.89 -10.50
CA LYS A 65 -13.12 -7.45 -11.83
C LYS A 65 -11.97 -7.15 -12.80
N ASP A 66 -11.35 -5.98 -12.69
CA ASP A 66 -10.19 -5.63 -13.50
C ASP A 66 -8.94 -6.40 -13.07
N ALA A 67 -8.76 -6.62 -11.77
CA ALA A 67 -7.68 -7.46 -11.25
C ALA A 67 -7.81 -8.90 -11.74
N ILE A 68 -9.01 -9.47 -11.78
CA ILE A 68 -9.27 -10.80 -12.34
C ILE A 68 -8.87 -10.86 -13.82
N LYS A 69 -9.21 -9.83 -14.62
CA LYS A 69 -8.77 -9.77 -16.03
C LYS A 69 -7.24 -9.75 -16.15
N ILE A 70 -6.55 -9.01 -15.27
CA ILE A 70 -5.09 -9.02 -15.24
C ILE A 70 -4.56 -10.41 -14.92
N LYS A 71 -5.14 -11.11 -13.96
CA LYS A 71 -4.78 -12.50 -13.65
C LYS A 71 -5.04 -13.48 -14.81
N ASP A 72 -6.09 -13.27 -15.58
CA ASP A 72 -6.35 -14.08 -16.77
C ASP A 72 -5.35 -13.81 -17.91
N ILE A 73 -4.86 -12.56 -18.02
CA ILE A 73 -3.74 -12.23 -18.91
C ILE A 73 -2.46 -12.91 -18.40
N GLU A 74 -2.20 -12.85 -17.10
CA GLU A 74 -1.02 -13.45 -16.47
C GLU A 74 -0.92 -14.97 -16.72
N LYS A 75 -2.03 -15.69 -16.66
CA LYS A 75 -2.07 -17.12 -17.01
C LYS A 75 -1.56 -17.42 -18.43
N LYS A 76 -1.67 -16.45 -19.34
CA LYS A 76 -1.24 -16.60 -20.74
C LYS A 76 0.19 -16.10 -20.97
N THR A 77 0.56 -15.01 -20.29
CA THR A 77 1.87 -14.38 -20.45
C THR A 77 2.93 -14.97 -19.54
N ASN A 78 2.50 -15.67 -18.49
CA ASN A 78 3.33 -16.16 -17.41
C ASN A 78 4.25 -15.06 -16.79
N HIS A 79 3.74 -13.82 -16.74
CA HIS A 79 4.47 -12.66 -16.25
C HIS A 79 3.52 -11.63 -15.63
N ASP A 80 3.68 -11.35 -14.35
CA ASP A 80 2.79 -10.55 -13.51
C ASP A 80 2.75 -9.05 -13.90
N VAL A 81 3.91 -8.38 -13.96
CA VAL A 81 3.98 -6.96 -14.31
C VAL A 81 3.59 -6.73 -15.77
N LYS A 82 4.01 -7.63 -16.68
CA LYS A 82 3.64 -7.56 -18.10
C LYS A 82 2.13 -7.64 -18.31
N SER A 83 1.44 -8.38 -17.46
CA SER A 83 -0.02 -8.50 -17.51
C SER A 83 -0.73 -7.19 -17.17
N VAL A 84 -0.18 -6.41 -16.25
CA VAL A 84 -0.67 -5.05 -15.95
C VAL A 84 -0.47 -4.12 -17.14
N GLU A 85 0.70 -4.18 -17.78
CA GLU A 85 0.99 -3.43 -19.01
C GLU A 85 -0.03 -3.76 -20.11
N TYR A 86 -0.28 -5.02 -20.40
CA TYR A 86 -1.26 -5.43 -21.40
C TYR A 86 -2.68 -5.00 -21.06
N PHE A 87 -3.06 -5.04 -19.80
CA PHE A 87 -4.35 -4.52 -19.36
C PHE A 87 -4.48 -3.02 -19.64
N ILE A 88 -3.46 -2.22 -19.33
CA ILE A 88 -3.47 -0.77 -19.63
C ILE A 88 -3.52 -0.55 -21.15
N LYS A 89 -2.73 -1.30 -21.93
CA LYS A 89 -2.75 -1.26 -23.40
C LYS A 89 -4.15 -1.52 -23.95
N SER A 90 -4.87 -2.50 -23.40
CA SER A 90 -6.25 -2.81 -23.81
C SER A 90 -7.23 -1.66 -23.56
N LYS A 91 -7.03 -0.90 -22.48
CA LYS A 91 -7.81 0.32 -22.21
C LYS A 91 -7.51 1.42 -23.23
N PHE A 92 -6.27 1.50 -23.72
CA PHE A 92 -5.87 2.48 -24.73
C PHE A 92 -6.44 2.16 -26.12
N ASP A 93 -6.64 0.89 -26.45
CA ASP A 93 -7.21 0.48 -27.74
C ASP A 93 -8.60 1.08 -28.00
N SER A 94 -9.38 1.30 -26.93
CA SER A 94 -10.68 1.96 -27.00
C SER A 94 -10.63 3.49 -26.98
N HIS A 95 -9.45 4.10 -26.77
CA HIS A 95 -9.30 5.54 -26.69
C HIS A 95 -8.76 6.15 -27.99
N LYS A 96 -9.43 7.18 -28.52
CA LYS A 96 -9.16 7.76 -29.85
C LYS A 96 -7.69 8.13 -30.11
N THR A 97 -7.00 8.68 -29.14
CA THR A 97 -5.62 9.19 -29.28
C THR A 97 -4.58 8.37 -28.55
N LEU A 98 -4.93 7.75 -27.38
CA LEU A 98 -3.97 6.97 -26.60
C LEU A 98 -3.56 5.67 -27.30
N LYS A 99 -4.41 5.08 -28.15
CA LYS A 99 -4.07 3.88 -28.91
C LYS A 99 -2.74 3.97 -29.67
N ASN A 100 -2.38 5.15 -30.15
CA ASN A 100 -1.13 5.38 -30.88
C ASN A 100 0.08 5.59 -29.95
N LYS A 101 -0.15 5.66 -28.63
CA LYS A 101 0.86 5.90 -27.60
C LYS A 101 1.11 4.68 -26.71
N LYS A 102 0.38 3.58 -26.94
CA LYS A 102 0.37 2.42 -26.05
C LYS A 102 1.72 1.71 -25.89
N GLU A 103 2.59 1.79 -26.90
CA GLU A 103 3.92 1.15 -26.85
C GLU A 103 4.91 1.89 -25.92
N LEU A 104 4.53 3.07 -25.44
CA LEU A 104 5.31 3.82 -24.44
C LEU A 104 4.95 3.47 -22.99
N ILE A 105 3.96 2.61 -22.78
CA ILE A 105 3.69 2.04 -21.45
C ILE A 105 4.88 1.18 -21.06
N HIS A 106 5.33 1.26 -19.81
CA HIS A 106 6.51 0.57 -19.30
C HIS A 106 7.85 0.97 -19.96
N PHE A 107 7.86 1.99 -20.81
CA PHE A 107 9.08 2.44 -21.48
C PHE A 107 10.11 2.95 -20.47
N CYS A 108 11.38 2.54 -20.64
CA CYS A 108 12.49 2.85 -19.73
C CYS A 108 12.25 2.45 -18.23
N ALA A 109 11.43 1.45 -18.00
CA ALA A 109 11.26 0.86 -16.66
C ALA A 109 11.51 -0.66 -16.71
N THR A 110 11.88 -1.24 -15.60
CA THR A 110 11.92 -2.69 -15.41
C THR A 110 10.79 -3.12 -14.48
N SER A 111 10.48 -4.42 -14.51
CA SER A 111 9.47 -4.98 -13.59
C SER A 111 9.83 -4.72 -12.13
N GLU A 112 11.13 -4.70 -11.80
CA GLU A 112 11.60 -4.47 -10.45
C GLU A 112 11.38 -3.01 -9.99
N ASP A 113 11.49 -2.02 -10.89
CA ASP A 113 11.14 -0.64 -10.57
C ASP A 113 9.67 -0.54 -10.16
N ILE A 114 8.78 -1.19 -10.91
CA ILE A 114 7.35 -1.20 -10.61
C ILE A 114 7.06 -1.93 -9.29
N ASN A 115 7.68 -3.10 -9.06
CA ASN A 115 7.50 -3.90 -7.86
C ASN A 115 7.97 -3.16 -6.61
N ASN A 116 9.20 -2.65 -6.60
CA ASN A 116 9.78 -2.00 -5.43
C ASN A 116 8.97 -0.78 -4.99
N ILE A 117 8.56 0.07 -5.94
CA ILE A 117 7.73 1.23 -5.61
C ILE A 117 6.34 0.79 -5.13
N SER A 118 5.76 -0.25 -5.73
CA SER A 118 4.47 -0.80 -5.29
C SER A 118 4.54 -1.28 -3.84
N TYR A 119 5.55 -2.08 -3.49
CA TYR A 119 5.76 -2.54 -2.11
C TYR A 119 6.01 -1.39 -1.15
N ALA A 120 6.83 -0.41 -1.52
CA ALA A 120 7.08 0.77 -0.69
C ALA A 120 5.79 1.54 -0.38
N LEU A 121 4.90 1.69 -1.36
CA LEU A 121 3.59 2.33 -1.16
C LEU A 121 2.66 1.49 -0.28
N MET A 122 2.64 0.16 -0.46
CA MET A 122 1.85 -0.74 0.40
C MET A 122 2.32 -0.66 1.86
N TYR A 123 3.63 -0.69 2.10
CA TYR A 123 4.20 -0.53 3.44
C TYR A 123 3.89 0.84 4.04
N LYS A 124 3.98 1.91 3.24
CA LYS A 124 3.61 3.25 3.69
C LYS A 124 2.16 3.30 4.16
N ASP A 125 1.23 2.83 3.33
CA ASP A 125 -0.20 2.86 3.63
C ASP A 125 -0.52 1.98 4.86
N THR A 126 0.07 0.79 4.96
CA THR A 126 -0.06 -0.11 6.11
C THR A 126 0.49 0.52 7.39
N ARG A 127 1.69 1.13 7.30
CA ARG A 127 2.32 1.82 8.43
C ARG A 127 1.43 2.92 8.99
N GLU A 128 0.79 3.72 8.14
CA GLU A 128 -0.10 4.80 8.58
C GLU A 128 -1.28 4.26 9.41
N ILE A 129 -1.85 3.12 9.03
CA ILE A 129 -2.93 2.48 9.77
C ILE A 129 -2.41 1.93 11.11
N LEU A 130 -1.28 1.21 11.08
CA LEU A 130 -0.69 0.63 12.28
C LEU A 130 -0.30 1.70 13.30
N LEU A 131 0.33 2.80 12.88
CA LEU A 131 0.70 3.89 13.79
C LEU A 131 -0.52 4.50 14.48
N LYS A 132 -1.65 4.66 13.78
CA LYS A 132 -2.90 5.14 14.38
C LYS A 132 -3.40 4.17 15.46
N LYS A 133 -3.38 2.87 15.19
CA LYS A 133 -3.81 1.83 16.15
C LYS A 133 -2.89 1.74 17.37
N ILE A 134 -1.59 1.77 17.14
CA ILE A 134 -0.57 1.76 18.22
C ILE A 134 -0.73 3.02 19.09
N SER A 135 -0.87 4.20 18.48
CA SER A 135 -1.09 5.44 19.24
C SER A 135 -2.37 5.40 20.08
N ALA A 136 -3.44 4.80 19.55
CA ALA A 136 -4.67 4.62 20.32
C ALA A 136 -4.47 3.68 21.52
N LEU A 137 -3.77 2.55 21.31
CA LEU A 137 -3.41 1.62 22.37
C LEU A 137 -2.56 2.30 23.46
N CYS A 138 -1.52 3.04 23.06
CA CYS A 138 -0.67 3.78 24.00
C CYS A 138 -1.48 4.77 24.84
N LYS A 139 -2.43 5.48 24.24
CA LYS A 139 -3.32 6.40 24.99
C LYS A 139 -4.15 5.67 26.03
N ILE A 140 -4.69 4.51 25.72
CA ILE A 140 -5.46 3.68 26.67
C ILE A 140 -4.56 3.24 27.83
N ILE A 141 -3.39 2.66 27.53
CA ILE A 141 -2.44 2.21 28.55
C ILE A 141 -2.03 3.40 29.43
N LYS A 142 -1.77 4.56 28.86
CA LYS A 142 -1.40 5.77 29.60
C LYS A 142 -2.51 6.24 30.56
N THR A 143 -3.76 6.11 30.16
CA THR A 143 -4.90 6.40 31.05
C THR A 143 -4.86 5.50 32.30
N TYR A 144 -4.60 4.22 32.12
CA TYR A 144 -4.49 3.27 33.25
C TYR A 144 -3.19 3.46 34.04
N GLU A 145 -2.07 3.79 33.36
CA GLU A 145 -0.81 4.17 34.03
C GLU A 145 -1.06 5.26 35.10
N ILE A 146 -1.75 6.32 34.70
CA ILE A 146 -2.06 7.45 35.59
C ILE A 146 -3.07 7.03 36.65
N LYS A 147 -4.15 6.36 36.27
CA LYS A 147 -5.22 5.92 37.19
C LYS A 147 -4.68 5.03 38.31
N TYR A 148 -3.72 4.18 38.05
CA TYR A 148 -3.19 3.18 38.95
C TYR A 148 -1.77 3.49 39.47
N ALA A 149 -1.31 4.75 39.29
CA ALA A 149 0.03 5.17 39.70
C ALA A 149 0.34 4.89 41.14
N ASN A 150 -0.63 5.07 42.03
CA ASN A 150 -0.49 4.94 43.49
C ASN A 150 -0.95 3.58 44.06
N ILE A 151 -1.28 2.61 43.19
CA ILE A 151 -1.65 1.27 43.66
C ILE A 151 -0.37 0.47 43.89
N PRO A 152 -0.02 0.15 45.18
CA PRO A 152 1.19 -0.58 45.48
C PRO A 152 1.08 -2.04 45.05
N MET A 153 2.16 -2.59 44.56
CA MET A 153 2.30 -4.00 44.25
C MET A 153 3.74 -4.46 44.46
N LEU A 154 3.95 -5.76 44.59
CA LEU A 154 5.27 -6.36 44.58
C LEU A 154 5.64 -6.77 43.15
N SER A 155 6.80 -6.32 42.68
CA SER A 155 7.40 -6.87 41.44
C SER A 155 7.78 -8.34 41.66
N ARG A 156 7.99 -9.04 40.55
CA ARG A 156 8.32 -10.47 40.57
C ARG A 156 9.56 -10.71 39.69
N THR A 157 10.41 -11.63 40.18
CA THR A 157 11.56 -12.14 39.44
C THR A 157 11.65 -13.63 39.66
N HIS A 158 11.77 -14.41 38.62
CA HIS A 158 11.79 -15.89 38.67
C HIS A 158 10.63 -16.49 39.49
N GLY A 159 9.45 -15.86 39.40
CA GLY A 159 8.28 -16.29 40.17
C GLY A 159 8.30 -15.91 41.67
N GLN A 160 9.38 -15.28 42.16
CA GLN A 160 9.55 -14.83 43.53
C GLN A 160 9.19 -13.37 43.72
N LYS A 161 8.82 -12.99 44.95
CA LYS A 161 8.59 -11.60 45.34
C LYS A 161 9.89 -10.81 45.26
N ALA A 162 9.81 -9.61 44.68
CA ALA A 162 10.93 -8.69 44.53
C ALA A 162 10.57 -7.31 45.13
N SER A 163 11.21 -6.25 44.63
CA SER A 163 11.06 -4.91 45.18
C SER A 163 9.62 -4.38 45.05
N PRO A 164 9.16 -3.56 46.02
CA PRO A 164 7.90 -2.83 45.90
C PRO A 164 7.88 -1.95 44.67
N THR A 165 6.74 -1.90 44.00
CA THR A 165 6.47 -1.07 42.81
C THR A 165 5.03 -0.59 42.84
N SER A 166 4.54 0.01 41.77
CA SER A 166 3.13 0.31 41.57
C SER A 166 2.60 -0.26 40.27
N PHE A 167 1.30 -0.54 40.24
CA PHE A 167 0.67 -1.07 39.02
C PHE A 167 0.78 -0.09 37.87
N GLY A 168 0.65 1.21 38.12
CA GLY A 168 0.86 2.23 37.10
C GLY A 168 2.27 2.23 36.53
N LYS A 169 3.32 2.01 37.34
CA LYS A 169 4.69 1.88 36.91
C LYS A 169 4.91 0.67 35.97
N GLU A 170 4.28 -0.46 36.28
CA GLU A 170 4.33 -1.64 35.39
C GLU A 170 3.73 -1.35 34.02
N LEU A 171 2.59 -0.64 33.99
CA LEU A 171 1.98 -0.20 32.71
C LEU A 171 2.85 0.79 31.96
N LYS A 172 3.55 1.70 32.67
CA LYS A 172 4.46 2.68 32.08
C LYS A 172 5.60 2.04 31.30
N VAL A 173 6.07 0.87 31.70
CA VAL A 173 7.11 0.14 30.96
C VAL A 173 6.69 -0.12 29.52
N PHE A 174 5.42 -0.48 29.30
CA PHE A 174 4.90 -0.72 27.94
C PHE A 174 4.82 0.57 27.13
N THR A 175 4.25 1.65 27.69
CA THR A 175 4.14 2.93 26.98
C THR A 175 5.51 3.56 26.68
N SER A 176 6.54 3.22 27.43
CA SER A 176 7.91 3.71 27.20
C SER A 176 8.67 2.93 26.14
N ARG A 177 8.22 1.72 25.79
CA ARG A 177 8.87 0.83 24.81
C ARG A 177 8.19 0.82 23.46
N ILE A 178 6.92 1.20 23.39
CA ILE A 178 6.14 1.33 22.16
C ILE A 178 6.37 2.71 21.51
#